data_6114c675e88620340a8b321bf5188852
#
_entry.id   6114c675e88620340a8b321bf5188852
#
_cell.length_a   1.000
_cell.length_b   1.000
_cell.length_c   1.000
_cell.angle_alpha   90.00
_cell.angle_beta   90.00
_cell.angle_gamma   90.00
#
_symmetry.space_group_name_H-M   'P 1'
#
loop_
_entity.id
_entity.type
_entity.pdbx_description
1 polymer ?
#
loop_
_entity_poly.entity_id
_entity_poly.type
_entity_poly.pdbx_seq_one_letter_code
_entity_poly.pdbx_strand_id
1 'polypeptide(L)'
;MIEIENVSFYYQGNEQMGAVNHLSLSIPKGQVVVLCGESGCGKTTVTRLMNGLIPNFYKGDLTGAVRVNGRDITKMPLYEIAENTGSVFQNPRSQFFNVDTDSELSFACENLGYPKDEIVARVRETVKDFKIERLLGKSLFHLSGGEKQMIACASVCVTAPDVMILDEPSSNLDVRHISILAKIIQKWKAQGKTVIISEHRLYYLTHIADRFVCLAKGKKVFDLSADELRKQDMEKLSALGLRTPDIRCLEPEPAGAAGKQSLCFEKFRFSYKRQKECLQLENFCVPKNEIIAIIGNNGAAKSTFGRCLCGIEKAGMMRDGDMTLLYKERLKQCYMVMQDVNHQLFTESVMDELLISMKNPDEQQALEILAQLGLSEYAKRHPMSLSGGEKQRVAIATALASDREYVVMDEPTSGLDYKHMKEVALCLKQLKELGKSVFVITHDVELIYHCCTYVVHIEAGKVINQYAIDKSTHTLLRDYFLLQ
;
A
#
# COMPACT_ATOMS: atom_id res chain seq x y z
N MET A 1 5.45 16.63 -23.82
CA MET A 1 6.81 16.66 -23.27
C MET A 1 6.78 17.42 -21.96
N ILE A 2 7.45 16.89 -20.92
CA ILE A 2 7.56 17.55 -19.61
C ILE A 2 9.04 17.91 -19.43
N GLU A 3 9.31 19.14 -19.01
CA GLU A 3 10.67 19.64 -18.75
C GLU A 3 10.73 20.27 -17.37
N ILE A 4 11.64 19.78 -16.55
CA ILE A 4 12.01 20.34 -15.26
C ILE A 4 13.44 20.85 -15.41
N GLU A 5 13.64 22.16 -15.25
CA GLU A 5 14.94 22.81 -15.48
C GLU A 5 15.46 23.40 -14.19
N ASN A 6 16.47 22.74 -13.62
CA ASN A 6 17.18 23.17 -12.41
C ASN A 6 16.24 23.59 -11.26
N VAL A 7 15.21 22.79 -11.00
CA VAL A 7 14.18 23.12 -10.02
C VAL A 7 14.64 22.77 -8.62
N SER A 8 14.51 23.76 -7.71
CA SER A 8 14.55 23.51 -6.27
C SER A 8 13.26 23.98 -5.63
N PHE A 9 12.75 23.19 -4.69
CA PHE A 9 11.52 23.54 -3.96
C PHE A 9 11.59 23.10 -2.50
N TYR A 10 11.21 23.99 -1.61
CA TYR A 10 11.11 23.79 -0.16
C TYR A 10 9.73 24.23 0.32
N TYR A 11 9.03 23.37 1.07
CA TYR A 11 7.73 23.72 1.64
C TYR A 11 7.86 24.78 2.72
N GLN A 12 6.95 25.72 2.75
CA GLN A 12 6.91 26.77 3.77
C GLN A 12 6.77 26.16 5.18
N GLY A 13 7.66 26.54 6.10
CA GLY A 13 7.68 26.05 7.48
C GLY A 13 8.33 24.67 7.67
N ASN A 14 8.84 24.06 6.62
CA ASN A 14 9.52 22.76 6.71
C ASN A 14 10.62 22.64 5.64
N GLU A 15 11.72 23.33 5.84
CA GLU A 15 12.82 23.44 4.86
C GLU A 15 13.57 22.12 4.58
N GLN A 16 13.32 21.08 5.38
CA GLN A 16 14.06 19.81 5.27
C GLN A 16 13.25 18.66 4.69
N MET A 17 11.91 18.65 4.78
CA MET A 17 11.06 17.55 4.33
C MET A 17 10.45 17.80 2.94
N GLY A 18 10.63 16.83 2.05
CA GLY A 18 10.04 16.82 0.71
C GLY A 18 10.69 17.81 -0.25
N ALA A 19 11.88 18.30 0.05
CA ALA A 19 12.63 19.19 -0.81
C ALA A 19 13.03 18.49 -2.12
N VAL A 20 12.97 19.25 -3.20
CA VAL A 20 13.61 18.94 -4.47
C VAL A 20 14.78 19.92 -4.62
N ASN A 21 15.94 19.43 -5.08
CA ASN A 21 17.16 20.20 -5.03
C ASN A 21 17.91 20.10 -6.37
N HIS A 22 17.92 21.20 -7.13
CA HIS A 22 18.55 21.32 -8.46
C HIS A 22 18.17 20.17 -9.41
N LEU A 23 16.89 19.76 -9.42
CA LEU A 23 16.41 18.69 -10.27
C LEU A 23 16.27 19.17 -11.72
N SER A 24 16.87 18.40 -12.63
CA SER A 24 16.65 18.52 -14.07
C SER A 24 16.20 17.18 -14.63
N LEU A 25 15.03 17.19 -15.30
CA LEU A 25 14.42 16.00 -15.87
C LEU A 25 13.63 16.37 -17.13
N SER A 26 13.84 15.63 -18.22
CA SER A 26 13.08 15.76 -19.46
C SER A 26 12.38 14.45 -19.74
N ILE A 27 11.05 14.52 -19.99
CA ILE A 27 10.20 13.38 -20.34
C ILE A 27 9.57 13.65 -21.69
N PRO A 28 9.99 12.96 -22.76
CA PRO A 28 9.37 13.02 -24.07
C PRO A 28 7.90 12.62 -24.06
N LYS A 29 7.13 13.11 -25.04
CA LYS A 29 5.74 12.70 -25.24
C LYS A 29 5.64 11.19 -25.48
N GLY A 30 4.67 10.53 -24.88
CA GLY A 30 4.38 9.10 -25.07
C GLY A 30 5.22 8.15 -24.22
N GLN A 31 6.12 8.66 -23.36
CA GLN A 31 6.89 7.80 -22.45
C GLN A 31 6.11 7.48 -21.17
N VAL A 32 6.35 6.29 -20.66
CA VAL A 32 5.99 5.86 -19.31
C VAL A 32 7.24 5.92 -18.43
N VAL A 33 7.23 6.83 -17.44
CA VAL A 33 8.37 7.09 -16.54
C VAL A 33 7.96 6.79 -15.10
N VAL A 34 8.77 5.98 -14.42
CA VAL A 34 8.57 5.64 -13.02
C VAL A 34 9.53 6.45 -12.14
N LEU A 35 8.99 7.21 -11.20
CA LEU A 35 9.75 7.86 -10.14
C LEU A 35 9.85 6.90 -8.96
N CYS A 36 11.05 6.53 -8.55
CA CYS A 36 11.31 5.61 -7.45
C CYS A 36 12.31 6.21 -6.44
N GLY A 37 12.42 5.60 -5.26
CA GLY A 37 13.26 6.06 -4.16
C GLY A 37 12.58 5.87 -2.80
N GLU A 38 13.30 6.15 -1.72
CA GLU A 38 12.79 6.09 -0.35
C GLU A 38 11.57 7.01 -0.13
N SER A 39 10.81 6.75 0.92
CA SER A 39 9.78 7.67 1.39
C SER A 39 10.41 9.01 1.78
N GLY A 40 9.75 10.12 1.41
CA GLY A 40 10.29 11.47 1.66
C GLY A 40 11.43 11.92 0.73
N CYS A 41 11.87 11.12 -0.25
CA CYS A 41 12.95 11.54 -1.17
C CYS A 41 12.53 12.61 -2.20
N GLY A 42 11.25 13.03 -2.26
CA GLY A 42 10.76 14.09 -3.13
C GLY A 42 9.87 13.63 -4.30
N LYS A 43 9.52 12.35 -4.44
CA LYS A 43 8.65 11.83 -5.54
C LYS A 43 7.33 12.59 -5.65
N THR A 44 6.57 12.66 -4.56
CA THR A 44 5.30 13.40 -4.52
C THR A 44 5.49 14.90 -4.76
N THR A 45 6.61 15.49 -4.36
CA THR A 45 6.92 16.89 -4.68
C THR A 45 7.11 17.08 -6.19
N VAL A 46 7.81 16.13 -6.85
CA VAL A 46 8.00 16.15 -8.31
C VAL A 46 6.66 15.95 -9.03
N THR A 47 5.79 15.06 -8.59
CA THR A 47 4.45 14.90 -9.18
C THR A 47 3.61 16.18 -9.02
N ARG A 48 3.67 16.83 -7.84
CA ARG A 48 2.99 18.12 -7.57
C ARG A 48 3.54 19.30 -8.38
N LEU A 49 4.82 19.28 -8.71
CA LEU A 49 5.40 20.25 -9.66
C LEU A 49 4.85 20.03 -11.06
N MET A 50 4.75 18.79 -11.54
CA MET A 50 4.30 18.46 -12.89
C MET A 50 2.79 18.68 -13.12
N ASN A 51 1.96 18.59 -12.07
CA ASN A 51 0.51 18.83 -12.16
C ASN A 51 0.08 20.23 -11.74
N GLY A 52 1.03 21.12 -11.43
CA GLY A 52 0.78 22.50 -11.07
C GLY A 52 0.21 22.73 -9.65
N LEU A 53 0.10 21.70 -8.82
CA LEU A 53 -0.27 21.88 -7.41
C LEU A 53 0.79 22.68 -6.66
N ILE A 54 2.04 22.66 -7.10
CA ILE A 54 3.08 23.58 -6.71
C ILE A 54 3.29 24.56 -7.87
N PRO A 55 3.21 25.86 -7.66
CA PRO A 55 3.02 26.59 -6.41
C PRO A 55 1.56 26.96 -6.10
N ASN A 56 0.57 26.51 -6.90
CA ASN A 56 -0.80 26.99 -6.81
C ASN A 56 -1.49 26.64 -5.48
N PHE A 57 -1.35 25.40 -5.03
CA PHE A 57 -1.95 24.89 -3.80
C PHE A 57 -0.93 24.76 -2.66
N TYR A 58 0.23 24.18 -2.93
CA TYR A 58 1.31 24.05 -1.95
C TYR A 58 2.28 25.22 -2.07
N LYS A 59 2.37 26.02 -1.01
CA LYS A 59 3.25 27.18 -0.95
C LYS A 59 4.65 26.81 -0.48
N GLY A 60 5.64 27.51 -0.98
CA GLY A 60 7.05 27.32 -0.65
C GLY A 60 7.94 28.11 -1.59
N ASP A 61 9.27 27.94 -1.40
CA ASP A 61 10.28 28.59 -2.20
C ASP A 61 10.60 27.75 -3.43
N LEU A 62 10.19 28.23 -4.60
CA LEU A 62 10.40 27.58 -5.89
C LEU A 62 11.39 28.37 -6.72
N THR A 63 12.42 27.67 -7.23
CA THR A 63 13.36 28.18 -8.23
C THR A 63 13.41 27.25 -9.42
N GLY A 64 13.87 27.75 -10.58
CA GLY A 64 13.88 26.98 -11.85
C GLY A 64 12.55 27.09 -12.59
N ALA A 65 12.33 26.20 -13.57
CA ALA A 65 11.13 26.21 -14.40
C ALA A 65 10.57 24.79 -14.62
N VAL A 66 9.24 24.69 -14.68
CA VAL A 66 8.54 23.44 -15.03
C VAL A 66 7.65 23.71 -16.23
N ARG A 67 7.88 23.02 -17.33
CA ARG A 67 7.08 23.14 -18.54
C ARG A 67 6.38 21.83 -18.88
N VAL A 68 5.12 21.93 -19.27
CA VAL A 68 4.33 20.84 -19.85
C VAL A 68 3.84 21.27 -21.21
N ASN A 69 4.16 20.49 -22.25
CA ASN A 69 3.89 20.82 -23.66
C ASN A 69 4.37 22.23 -24.04
N GLY A 70 5.55 22.63 -23.52
CA GLY A 70 6.19 23.94 -23.80
C GLY A 70 5.62 25.12 -23.00
N ARG A 71 4.56 24.93 -22.20
CA ARG A 71 3.97 25.98 -21.36
C ARG A 71 4.53 25.91 -19.93
N ASP A 72 4.91 27.05 -19.38
CA ASP A 72 5.35 27.17 -17.99
C ASP A 72 4.15 27.03 -17.04
N ILE A 73 3.99 25.84 -16.45
CA ILE A 73 2.83 25.52 -15.61
C ILE A 73 2.86 26.23 -14.24
N THR A 74 4.00 26.76 -13.84
CA THR A 74 4.11 27.50 -12.56
C THR A 74 3.35 28.84 -12.61
N LYS A 75 3.01 29.30 -13.81
CA LYS A 75 2.28 30.56 -14.10
C LYS A 75 0.86 30.34 -14.60
N MET A 76 0.46 29.08 -14.78
CA MET A 76 -0.86 28.73 -15.32
C MET A 76 -1.86 28.48 -14.18
N PRO A 77 -3.13 28.85 -14.35
CA PRO A 77 -4.19 28.47 -13.42
C PRO A 77 -4.45 26.95 -13.52
N LEU A 78 -4.84 26.34 -12.39
CA LEU A 78 -5.00 24.89 -12.28
C LEU A 78 -6.01 24.30 -13.27
N TYR A 79 -7.07 25.02 -13.61
CA TYR A 79 -8.09 24.51 -14.55
C TYR A 79 -7.53 24.32 -15.97
N GLU A 80 -6.64 25.21 -16.45
CA GLU A 80 -5.97 25.03 -17.74
C GLU A 80 -5.00 23.84 -17.76
N ILE A 81 -4.33 23.59 -16.62
CA ILE A 81 -3.44 22.44 -16.46
C ILE A 81 -4.27 21.15 -16.48
N ALA A 82 -5.42 21.14 -15.77
CA ALA A 82 -6.30 19.99 -15.64
C ALA A 82 -6.95 19.53 -16.95
N GLU A 83 -7.09 20.41 -17.96
CA GLU A 83 -7.58 20.04 -19.29
C GLU A 83 -6.71 18.96 -19.97
N ASN A 84 -5.40 18.99 -19.73
CA ASN A 84 -4.43 18.12 -20.40
C ASN A 84 -3.69 17.17 -19.45
N THR A 85 -3.83 17.35 -18.14
CA THR A 85 -3.10 16.59 -17.13
C THR A 85 -4.06 15.99 -16.12
N GLY A 86 -4.13 14.67 -16.07
CA GLY A 86 -4.88 13.92 -15.08
C GLY A 86 -3.98 13.48 -13.92
N SER A 87 -4.44 13.65 -12.70
CA SER A 87 -3.69 13.29 -11.49
C SER A 87 -4.46 12.33 -10.60
N VAL A 88 -3.82 11.23 -10.21
CA VAL A 88 -4.31 10.29 -9.20
C VAL A 88 -3.46 10.43 -7.97
N PHE A 89 -4.08 10.75 -6.83
CA PHE A 89 -3.39 10.99 -5.58
C PHE A 89 -3.18 9.69 -4.79
N GLN A 90 -2.16 9.68 -3.95
CA GLN A 90 -1.82 8.55 -3.07
C GLN A 90 -3.02 8.12 -2.19
N ASN A 91 -3.76 9.08 -1.64
CA ASN A 91 -4.97 8.80 -0.87
C ASN A 91 -6.22 9.07 -1.74
N PRO A 92 -6.93 8.03 -2.21
CA PRO A 92 -8.11 8.23 -3.06
C PRO A 92 -9.23 9.01 -2.36
N ARG A 93 -9.33 8.96 -1.02
CA ARG A 93 -10.37 9.71 -0.28
C ARG A 93 -10.20 11.21 -0.39
N SER A 94 -8.97 11.71 -0.54
CA SER A 94 -8.72 13.15 -0.70
C SER A 94 -9.03 13.67 -2.11
N GLN A 95 -9.34 12.77 -3.05
CA GLN A 95 -9.63 13.09 -4.43
C GLN A 95 -11.13 13.17 -4.72
N PHE A 96 -11.98 12.45 -3.95
CA PHE A 96 -13.40 12.35 -4.21
C PHE A 96 -14.17 13.62 -3.82
N PHE A 97 -15.05 14.05 -4.71
CA PHE A 97 -15.96 15.16 -4.52
C PHE A 97 -17.42 14.73 -4.31
N ASN A 98 -17.77 13.54 -4.80
CA ASN A 98 -19.13 13.01 -4.77
C ASN A 98 -19.31 11.92 -3.71
N VAL A 99 -20.56 11.50 -3.49
CA VAL A 99 -20.90 10.45 -2.51
C VAL A 99 -21.11 9.08 -3.16
N ASP A 100 -21.32 9.05 -4.48
CA ASP A 100 -21.56 7.84 -5.25
C ASP A 100 -20.62 7.74 -6.45
N THR A 101 -20.48 6.53 -6.98
CA THR A 101 -19.53 6.19 -8.04
C THR A 101 -19.89 6.78 -9.39
N ASP A 102 -21.18 6.88 -9.74
CA ASP A 102 -21.59 7.35 -11.05
C ASP A 102 -21.34 8.85 -11.18
N SER A 103 -21.73 9.62 -10.17
CA SER A 103 -21.46 11.05 -10.08
C SER A 103 -19.95 11.35 -10.06
N GLU A 104 -19.16 10.54 -9.36
CA GLU A 104 -17.70 10.72 -9.31
C GLU A 104 -17.03 10.46 -10.67
N LEU A 105 -17.50 9.45 -11.41
CA LEU A 105 -16.97 9.14 -12.74
C LEU A 105 -17.32 10.21 -13.79
N SER A 106 -18.49 10.84 -13.70
CA SER A 106 -18.91 11.89 -14.65
C SER A 106 -18.36 13.28 -14.30
N PHE A 107 -18.01 13.52 -13.03
CA PHE A 107 -17.72 14.82 -12.46
C PHE A 107 -16.72 15.66 -13.25
N ALA A 108 -15.58 15.10 -13.64
CA ALA A 108 -14.55 15.82 -14.38
C ALA A 108 -15.01 16.26 -15.78
N CYS A 109 -15.76 15.40 -16.48
CA CYS A 109 -16.30 15.73 -17.79
C CYS A 109 -17.41 16.79 -17.73
N GLU A 110 -18.25 16.74 -16.67
CA GLU A 110 -19.29 17.77 -16.42
C GLU A 110 -18.65 19.13 -16.18
N ASN A 111 -17.60 19.22 -15.36
CA ASN A 111 -16.87 20.45 -15.11
C ASN A 111 -16.17 21.02 -16.36
N LEU A 112 -15.73 20.16 -17.27
CA LEU A 112 -15.15 20.55 -18.54
C LEU A 112 -16.21 20.87 -19.62
N GLY A 113 -17.51 20.75 -19.31
CA GLY A 113 -18.62 21.09 -20.18
C GLY A 113 -18.85 20.13 -21.34
N TYR A 114 -18.48 18.84 -21.21
CA TYR A 114 -18.75 17.85 -22.26
C TYR A 114 -20.26 17.61 -22.44
N PRO A 115 -20.71 17.32 -23.68
CA PRO A 115 -22.09 16.94 -23.93
C PRO A 115 -22.47 15.63 -23.21
N LYS A 116 -23.71 15.54 -22.74
CA LYS A 116 -24.20 14.38 -21.97
C LYS A 116 -23.93 13.02 -22.64
N ASP A 117 -24.18 12.93 -23.94
CA ASP A 117 -24.01 11.67 -24.69
C ASP A 117 -22.52 11.25 -24.74
N GLU A 118 -21.64 12.24 -24.83
CA GLU A 118 -20.19 12.01 -24.80
C GLU A 118 -19.73 11.56 -23.41
N ILE A 119 -20.23 12.18 -22.33
CA ILE A 119 -19.94 11.77 -20.96
C ILE A 119 -20.35 10.32 -20.76
N VAL A 120 -21.56 9.93 -21.15
CA VAL A 120 -22.06 8.55 -21.01
C VAL A 120 -21.16 7.56 -21.79
N ALA A 121 -20.74 7.91 -23.01
CA ALA A 121 -19.88 7.05 -23.81
C ALA A 121 -18.50 6.86 -23.15
N ARG A 122 -17.85 7.95 -22.69
CA ARG A 122 -16.55 7.94 -22.04
C ARG A 122 -16.59 7.16 -20.71
N VAL A 123 -17.59 7.39 -19.88
CA VAL A 123 -17.78 6.65 -18.63
C VAL A 123 -17.94 5.15 -18.90
N ARG A 124 -18.78 4.77 -19.89
CA ARG A 124 -18.99 3.37 -20.26
C ARG A 124 -17.70 2.68 -20.71
N GLU A 125 -16.90 3.34 -21.54
CA GLU A 125 -15.61 2.81 -21.99
C GLU A 125 -14.65 2.62 -20.82
N THR A 126 -14.51 3.65 -19.97
CA THR A 126 -13.64 3.61 -18.79
C THR A 126 -14.06 2.52 -17.81
N VAL A 127 -15.35 2.40 -17.51
CA VAL A 127 -15.90 1.35 -16.63
C VAL A 127 -15.54 -0.05 -17.14
N LYS A 128 -15.64 -0.29 -18.45
CA LYS A 128 -15.25 -1.54 -19.10
C LYS A 128 -13.75 -1.81 -19.00
N ASP A 129 -12.91 -0.80 -19.25
CA ASP A 129 -11.46 -0.92 -19.18
C ASP A 129 -11.00 -1.30 -17.76
N PHE A 130 -11.56 -0.64 -16.76
CA PHE A 130 -11.26 -0.87 -15.36
C PHE A 130 -11.97 -2.10 -14.76
N LYS A 131 -12.92 -2.71 -15.49
CA LYS A 131 -13.76 -3.84 -15.03
C LYS A 131 -14.46 -3.56 -13.70
N ILE A 132 -15.04 -2.36 -13.61
CA ILE A 132 -15.68 -1.83 -12.40
C ILE A 132 -17.20 -1.73 -12.51
N GLU A 133 -17.83 -2.42 -13.47
CA GLU A 133 -19.29 -2.43 -13.67
C GLU A 133 -20.06 -2.71 -12.39
N ARG A 134 -19.55 -3.63 -11.56
CA ARG A 134 -20.12 -4.02 -10.28
C ARG A 134 -20.12 -2.90 -9.22
N LEU A 135 -19.34 -1.85 -9.44
CA LEU A 135 -19.20 -0.73 -8.52
C LEU A 135 -20.15 0.43 -8.83
N LEU A 136 -20.78 0.44 -10.00
CA LEU A 136 -21.74 1.47 -10.39
C LEU A 136 -22.94 1.50 -9.43
N GLY A 137 -23.48 2.67 -9.18
CA GLY A 137 -24.60 2.91 -8.28
C GLY A 137 -24.29 2.71 -6.79
N LYS A 138 -23.00 2.57 -6.41
CA LYS A 138 -22.63 2.37 -5.01
C LYS A 138 -22.16 3.67 -4.37
N SER A 139 -22.39 3.75 -3.05
CA SER A 139 -21.79 4.80 -2.23
C SER A 139 -20.28 4.58 -2.09
N LEU A 140 -19.50 5.62 -2.32
CA LEU A 140 -18.03 5.61 -2.16
C LEU A 140 -17.60 5.29 -0.73
N PHE A 141 -18.44 5.59 0.27
CA PHE A 141 -18.15 5.29 1.67
C PHE A 141 -18.12 3.78 1.96
N HIS A 142 -18.88 3.00 1.19
CA HIS A 142 -19.00 1.55 1.38
C HIS A 142 -17.98 0.73 0.57
N LEU A 143 -17.15 1.38 -0.26
CA LEU A 143 -16.12 0.73 -1.04
C LEU A 143 -14.89 0.39 -0.17
N SER A 144 -14.26 -0.74 -0.48
CA SER A 144 -12.94 -1.10 0.05
C SER A 144 -11.86 -0.13 -0.44
N GLY A 145 -10.68 -0.12 0.20
CA GLY A 145 -9.57 0.72 -0.20
C GLY A 145 -9.15 0.53 -1.66
N GLY A 146 -9.04 -0.72 -2.12
CA GLY A 146 -8.72 -1.03 -3.51
C GLY A 146 -9.81 -0.62 -4.50
N GLU A 147 -11.11 -0.80 -4.15
CA GLU A 147 -12.21 -0.33 -4.99
C GLU A 147 -12.23 1.20 -5.11
N LYS A 148 -11.95 1.92 -4.01
CA LYS A 148 -11.77 3.39 -4.03
C LYS A 148 -10.63 3.81 -4.96
N GLN A 149 -9.49 3.12 -4.88
CA GLN A 149 -8.35 3.39 -5.74
C GLN A 149 -8.69 3.20 -7.22
N MET A 150 -9.42 2.14 -7.56
CA MET A 150 -9.87 1.89 -8.93
C MET A 150 -10.84 2.96 -9.43
N ILE A 151 -11.78 3.41 -8.60
CA ILE A 151 -12.68 4.53 -8.96
C ILE A 151 -11.89 5.83 -9.12
N ALA A 152 -10.94 6.14 -8.22
CA ALA A 152 -10.09 7.34 -8.34
C ALA A 152 -9.25 7.34 -9.62
N CYS A 153 -8.69 6.20 -10.02
CA CYS A 153 -8.01 6.08 -11.29
C CYS A 153 -8.98 6.25 -12.48
N ALA A 154 -10.15 5.62 -12.40
CA ALA A 154 -11.14 5.67 -13.45
C ALA A 154 -11.71 7.09 -13.67
N SER A 155 -12.03 7.83 -12.57
CA SER A 155 -12.58 9.19 -12.67
C SER A 155 -11.66 10.18 -13.41
N VAL A 156 -10.34 10.02 -13.23
CA VAL A 156 -9.34 10.80 -13.97
C VAL A 156 -9.28 10.39 -15.44
N CYS A 157 -9.46 9.10 -15.72
CA CYS A 157 -9.32 8.56 -17.08
C CYS A 157 -10.47 8.94 -18.03
N VAL A 158 -11.65 9.24 -17.49
CA VAL A 158 -12.85 9.57 -18.29
C VAL A 158 -12.60 10.78 -19.19
N THR A 159 -11.82 11.78 -18.76
CA THR A 159 -11.46 12.94 -19.57
C THR A 159 -10.41 12.65 -20.65
N ALA A 160 -9.75 11.47 -20.56
CA ALA A 160 -8.71 11.01 -21.48
C ALA A 160 -7.52 12.01 -21.67
N PRO A 161 -6.93 12.56 -20.59
CA PRO A 161 -5.88 13.57 -20.67
C PRO A 161 -4.63 13.03 -21.39
N ASP A 162 -3.81 13.93 -21.97
CA ASP A 162 -2.54 13.56 -22.64
C ASP A 162 -1.43 13.15 -21.69
N VAL A 163 -1.45 13.73 -20.48
CA VAL A 163 -0.48 13.46 -19.41
C VAL A 163 -1.20 12.85 -18.22
N MET A 164 -0.73 11.69 -17.77
CA MET A 164 -1.23 10.99 -16.58
C MET A 164 -0.15 10.99 -15.50
N ILE A 165 -0.50 11.47 -14.31
CA ILE A 165 0.39 11.48 -13.14
C ILE A 165 -0.25 10.66 -12.03
N LEU A 166 0.40 9.56 -11.65
CA LEU A 166 -0.10 8.60 -10.67
C LEU A 166 0.85 8.58 -9.47
N ASP A 167 0.35 8.91 -8.29
CA ASP A 167 1.15 8.86 -7.06
C ASP A 167 0.75 7.63 -6.23
N GLU A 168 1.63 6.65 -6.17
CA GLU A 168 1.48 5.35 -5.51
C GLU A 168 0.15 4.63 -5.80
N PRO A 169 -0.20 4.44 -7.07
CA PRO A 169 -1.52 3.94 -7.45
C PRO A 169 -1.75 2.48 -7.04
N SER A 170 -0.70 1.71 -6.73
CA SER A 170 -0.81 0.29 -6.35
C SER A 170 -0.93 0.04 -4.85
N SER A 171 -0.78 1.05 -3.98
CA SER A 171 -0.64 0.89 -2.54
C SER A 171 -1.75 0.08 -1.86
N ASN A 172 -3.00 0.23 -2.32
CA ASN A 172 -4.18 -0.46 -1.77
C ASN A 172 -4.74 -1.56 -2.69
N LEU A 173 -4.02 -1.89 -3.78
CA LEU A 173 -4.49 -2.86 -4.77
C LEU A 173 -3.99 -4.26 -4.47
N ASP A 174 -4.87 -5.24 -4.68
CA ASP A 174 -4.51 -6.65 -4.76
C ASP A 174 -3.87 -6.98 -6.12
N VAL A 175 -3.38 -8.19 -6.25
CA VAL A 175 -2.68 -8.68 -7.46
C VAL A 175 -3.55 -8.54 -8.71
N ARG A 176 -4.86 -8.84 -8.62
CA ARG A 176 -5.80 -8.74 -9.73
C ARG A 176 -5.96 -7.28 -10.19
N HIS A 177 -6.13 -6.35 -9.24
CA HIS A 177 -6.30 -4.94 -9.59
C HIS A 177 -4.99 -4.31 -10.07
N ILE A 178 -3.83 -4.73 -9.55
CA ILE A 178 -2.51 -4.34 -10.08
C ILE A 178 -2.39 -4.77 -11.56
N SER A 179 -2.80 -5.99 -11.90
CA SER A 179 -2.80 -6.46 -13.29
C SER A 179 -3.73 -5.64 -14.21
N ILE A 180 -4.92 -5.26 -13.71
CA ILE A 180 -5.83 -4.39 -14.47
C ILE A 180 -5.16 -3.02 -14.71
N LEU A 181 -4.60 -2.41 -13.67
CA LEU A 181 -3.88 -1.13 -13.75
C LEU A 181 -2.71 -1.21 -14.74
N ALA A 182 -1.93 -2.27 -14.70
CA ALA A 182 -0.82 -2.52 -15.62
C ALA A 182 -1.29 -2.53 -17.09
N LYS A 183 -2.38 -3.25 -17.38
CA LYS A 183 -2.99 -3.29 -18.74
C LYS A 183 -3.51 -1.94 -19.19
N ILE A 184 -4.06 -1.15 -18.27
CA ILE A 184 -4.53 0.21 -18.56
C ILE A 184 -3.34 1.12 -18.90
N ILE A 185 -2.26 1.06 -18.14
CA ILE A 185 -1.03 1.82 -18.41
C ILE A 185 -0.45 1.43 -19.78
N GLN A 186 -0.45 0.12 -20.11
CA GLN A 186 -0.04 -0.34 -21.45
C GLN A 186 -0.94 0.23 -22.58
N LYS A 187 -2.27 0.27 -22.35
CA LYS A 187 -3.22 0.88 -23.28
C LYS A 187 -2.91 2.37 -23.49
N TRP A 188 -2.65 3.12 -22.43
CA TRP A 188 -2.28 4.54 -22.52
C TRP A 188 -0.97 4.75 -23.27
N LYS A 189 0.05 3.93 -23.00
CA LYS A 189 1.32 3.94 -23.73
C LYS A 189 1.09 3.71 -25.23
N ALA A 190 0.29 2.72 -25.60
CA ALA A 190 -0.05 2.42 -27.00
C ALA A 190 -0.83 3.57 -27.66
N GLN A 191 -1.58 4.36 -26.90
CA GLN A 191 -2.27 5.57 -27.34
C GLN A 191 -1.35 6.81 -27.43
N GLY A 192 -0.06 6.68 -27.12
CA GLY A 192 0.90 7.78 -27.12
C GLY A 192 0.76 8.77 -25.97
N LYS A 193 0.07 8.40 -24.87
CA LYS A 193 -0.05 9.22 -23.65
C LYS A 193 1.26 9.20 -22.88
N THR A 194 1.58 10.32 -22.24
CA THR A 194 2.71 10.44 -21.33
C THR A 194 2.27 10.05 -19.94
N VAL A 195 2.91 9.08 -19.30
CA VAL A 195 2.52 8.57 -17.99
C VAL A 195 3.67 8.68 -17.00
N ILE A 196 3.45 9.36 -15.90
CA ILE A 196 4.39 9.49 -14.80
C ILE A 196 3.82 8.75 -13.59
N ILE A 197 4.60 7.86 -13.01
CA ILE A 197 4.16 7.02 -11.89
C ILE A 197 5.18 7.15 -10.76
N SER A 198 4.78 7.68 -9.62
CA SER A 198 5.55 7.53 -8.37
C SER A 198 5.18 6.19 -7.76
N GLU A 199 6.16 5.31 -7.52
CA GLU A 199 5.84 3.95 -7.08
C GLU A 199 6.98 3.32 -6.25
N HIS A 200 6.57 2.49 -5.28
CA HIS A 200 7.48 1.63 -4.53
C HIS A 200 7.54 0.21 -5.10
N ARG A 201 6.42 -0.37 -5.53
CA ARG A 201 6.36 -1.71 -6.13
C ARG A 201 6.77 -1.65 -7.60
N LEU A 202 8.02 -1.99 -7.92
CA LEU A 202 8.56 -1.81 -9.27
C LEU A 202 8.25 -2.97 -10.21
N TYR A 203 8.11 -4.20 -9.72
CA TYR A 203 8.07 -5.42 -10.51
C TYR A 203 7.00 -5.44 -11.61
N TYR A 204 5.80 -4.88 -11.35
CA TYR A 204 4.71 -4.89 -12.32
C TYR A 204 4.88 -3.86 -13.44
N LEU A 205 5.78 -2.88 -13.26
CA LEU A 205 6.06 -1.81 -14.22
C LEU A 205 7.27 -2.10 -15.12
N THR A 206 8.12 -3.05 -14.77
CA THR A 206 9.38 -3.32 -15.49
C THR A 206 9.21 -3.77 -16.95
N HIS A 207 8.02 -4.26 -17.32
CA HIS A 207 7.67 -4.63 -18.71
C HIS A 207 6.88 -3.53 -19.44
N ILE A 208 6.56 -2.42 -18.78
CA ILE A 208 5.70 -1.36 -19.29
C ILE A 208 6.46 -0.04 -19.39
N ALA A 209 7.17 0.31 -18.34
CA ALA A 209 7.88 1.57 -18.26
C ALA A 209 9.07 1.64 -19.22
N ASP A 210 9.30 2.83 -19.77
CA ASP A 210 10.46 3.11 -20.60
C ASP A 210 11.66 3.46 -19.74
N ARG A 211 11.43 4.19 -18.64
CA ARG A 211 12.49 4.70 -17.77
C ARG A 211 12.10 4.64 -16.29
N PHE A 212 13.10 4.44 -15.47
CA PHE A 212 13.04 4.50 -14.00
C PHE A 212 14.00 5.59 -13.52
N VAL A 213 13.44 6.62 -12.90
CA VAL A 213 14.17 7.76 -12.35
C VAL A 213 14.20 7.63 -10.84
N CYS A 214 15.37 7.35 -10.27
CA CYS A 214 15.53 7.25 -8.83
C CYS A 214 15.88 8.61 -8.23
N LEU A 215 15.15 8.96 -7.18
CA LEU A 215 15.38 10.15 -6.37
C LEU A 215 15.91 9.76 -5.00
N ALA A 216 16.89 10.51 -4.50
CA ALA A 216 17.35 10.45 -3.12
C ALA A 216 17.63 11.86 -2.61
N LYS A 217 17.08 12.22 -1.45
CA LYS A 217 17.26 13.55 -0.82
C LYS A 217 17.00 14.72 -1.79
N GLY A 218 15.93 14.61 -2.56
CA GLY A 218 15.52 15.63 -3.54
C GLY A 218 16.34 15.71 -4.83
N LYS A 219 17.29 14.80 -5.05
CA LYS A 219 18.18 14.78 -6.23
C LYS A 219 17.97 13.53 -7.06
N LYS A 220 18.17 13.62 -8.38
CA LYS A 220 18.19 12.47 -9.27
C LYS A 220 19.51 11.70 -9.08
N VAL A 221 19.41 10.41 -8.73
CA VAL A 221 20.56 9.52 -8.53
C VAL A 221 20.88 8.76 -9.81
N PHE A 222 19.86 8.21 -10.45
CA PHE A 222 19.98 7.55 -11.74
C PHE A 222 18.72 7.74 -12.59
N ASP A 223 18.86 7.41 -13.88
CA ASP A 223 17.82 7.48 -14.89
C ASP A 223 18.10 6.33 -15.86
N LEU A 224 17.43 5.20 -15.65
CA LEU A 224 17.73 3.92 -16.29
C LEU A 224 16.52 3.39 -17.07
N SER A 225 16.78 2.67 -18.15
CA SER A 225 15.77 1.83 -18.78
C SER A 225 15.39 0.63 -17.89
N ALA A 226 14.28 -0.03 -18.20
CA ALA A 226 13.85 -1.22 -17.46
C ALA A 226 14.89 -2.36 -17.53
N ASP A 227 15.57 -2.51 -18.68
CA ASP A 227 16.62 -3.54 -18.86
C ASP A 227 17.86 -3.24 -18.02
N GLU A 228 18.26 -1.98 -17.95
CA GLU A 228 19.38 -1.54 -17.11
C GLU A 228 19.06 -1.68 -15.64
N LEU A 229 17.81 -1.36 -15.22
CA LEU A 229 17.37 -1.54 -13.83
C LEU A 229 17.42 -3.00 -13.40
N ARG A 230 16.93 -3.93 -14.24
CA ARG A 230 16.97 -5.37 -13.92
C ARG A 230 18.38 -5.95 -13.80
N LYS A 231 19.38 -5.29 -14.41
CA LYS A 231 20.79 -5.69 -14.33
C LYS A 231 21.51 -5.08 -13.11
N GLN A 232 20.86 -4.16 -12.38
CA GLN A 232 21.47 -3.60 -11.18
C GLN A 232 21.55 -4.64 -10.07
N ASP A 233 22.60 -4.51 -9.27
CA ASP A 233 22.79 -5.29 -8.06
C ASP A 233 21.67 -4.96 -7.04
N MET A 234 21.04 -6.00 -6.49
CA MET A 234 19.97 -5.85 -5.49
C MET A 234 20.46 -5.15 -4.21
N GLU A 235 21.72 -5.30 -3.83
CA GLU A 235 22.28 -4.60 -2.67
C GLU A 235 22.29 -3.08 -2.91
N LYS A 236 22.67 -2.65 -4.14
CA LYS A 236 22.66 -1.22 -4.51
C LYS A 236 21.25 -0.66 -4.55
N LEU A 237 20.29 -1.41 -5.10
CA LEU A 237 18.89 -1.00 -5.14
C LEU A 237 18.31 -0.90 -3.73
N SER A 238 18.60 -1.87 -2.88
CA SER A 238 18.19 -1.89 -1.46
C SER A 238 18.75 -0.71 -0.67
N ALA A 239 20.02 -0.35 -0.91
CA ALA A 239 20.65 0.80 -0.28
C ALA A 239 20.01 2.15 -0.66
N LEU A 240 19.31 2.20 -1.80
CA LEU A 240 18.50 3.34 -2.27
C LEU A 240 17.02 3.22 -1.85
N GLY A 241 16.67 2.27 -0.98
CA GLY A 241 15.30 2.02 -0.52
C GLY A 241 14.37 1.47 -1.59
N LEU A 242 14.91 0.92 -2.69
CA LEU A 242 14.14 0.39 -3.79
C LEU A 242 13.74 -1.07 -3.56
N ARG A 243 12.50 -1.37 -3.87
CA ARG A 243 11.98 -2.74 -3.92
C ARG A 243 12.45 -3.47 -5.17
N THR A 244 12.35 -4.80 -5.15
CA THR A 244 12.81 -5.61 -6.28
C THR A 244 12.10 -5.24 -7.60
N PRO A 245 12.85 -5.09 -8.69
CA PRO A 245 12.27 -4.95 -10.02
C PRO A 245 11.78 -6.29 -10.61
N ASP A 246 12.15 -7.42 -10.00
CA ASP A 246 11.77 -8.75 -10.44
C ASP A 246 11.54 -9.70 -9.26
N ILE A 247 10.29 -10.07 -9.00
CA ILE A 247 9.94 -10.98 -7.91
C ILE A 247 10.38 -12.43 -8.16
N ARG A 248 10.80 -12.77 -9.37
CA ARG A 248 11.34 -14.10 -9.68
C ARG A 248 12.70 -14.36 -9.04
N CYS A 249 13.41 -13.29 -8.66
CA CYS A 249 14.68 -13.36 -7.96
C CYS A 249 14.54 -13.51 -6.44
N LEU A 250 13.30 -13.47 -5.91
CA LEU A 250 13.07 -13.64 -4.49
C LEU A 250 13.20 -15.13 -4.12
N GLU A 251 13.99 -15.39 -3.09
CA GLU A 251 14.11 -16.70 -2.48
C GLU A 251 13.53 -16.68 -1.06
N PRO A 252 12.82 -17.74 -0.65
CA PRO A 252 12.33 -17.81 0.72
C PRO A 252 13.49 -17.94 1.70
N GLU A 253 13.38 -17.29 2.84
CA GLU A 253 14.30 -17.59 3.93
C GLU A 253 14.13 -19.06 4.37
N PRO A 254 15.22 -19.73 4.81
CA PRO A 254 15.13 -21.09 5.28
C PRO A 254 14.06 -21.22 6.36
N ALA A 255 13.02 -21.99 6.11
CA ALA A 255 12.03 -22.30 7.13
C ALA A 255 12.73 -23.02 8.29
N GLY A 256 12.66 -22.45 9.51
CA GLY A 256 12.98 -23.19 10.71
C GLY A 256 12.08 -24.44 10.79
N ALA A 257 12.51 -25.48 11.50
CA ALA A 257 11.68 -26.66 11.68
C ALA A 257 10.32 -26.23 12.26
N ALA A 258 9.26 -26.44 11.47
CA ALA A 258 7.91 -26.13 11.90
C ALA A 258 7.60 -26.84 13.23
N GLY A 259 7.14 -26.08 14.23
CA GLY A 259 6.77 -26.63 15.53
C GLY A 259 5.71 -27.72 15.37
N LYS A 260 5.75 -28.77 16.23
CA LYS A 260 4.77 -29.87 16.20
C LYS A 260 3.35 -29.43 16.61
N GLN A 261 3.18 -28.23 17.14
CA GLN A 261 1.90 -27.70 17.61
C GLN A 261 1.18 -26.94 16.48
N SER A 262 -0.13 -27.08 16.45
CA SER A 262 -0.99 -26.42 15.44
C SER A 262 -2.15 -25.69 16.12
N LEU A 263 -2.56 -24.59 15.49
CA LEU A 263 -3.79 -23.88 15.78
C LEU A 263 -4.85 -24.32 14.77
N CYS A 264 -5.97 -24.84 15.26
CA CYS A 264 -7.05 -25.32 14.40
C CYS A 264 -8.27 -24.41 14.53
N PHE A 265 -8.88 -24.08 13.39
CA PHE A 265 -10.03 -23.21 13.29
C PHE A 265 -11.24 -24.04 12.85
N GLU A 266 -12.34 -23.94 13.59
CA GLU A 266 -13.54 -24.73 13.33
C GLU A 266 -14.76 -23.81 13.20
N LYS A 267 -15.54 -24.04 12.13
CA LYS A 267 -16.84 -23.37 11.86
C LYS A 267 -16.75 -21.84 11.93
N PHE A 268 -15.68 -21.26 11.37
CA PHE A 268 -15.56 -19.80 11.22
C PHE A 268 -16.50 -19.32 10.11
N ARG A 269 -17.78 -19.11 10.48
CA ARG A 269 -18.83 -18.57 9.60
C ARG A 269 -19.27 -17.21 10.11
N PHE A 270 -19.33 -16.23 9.20
CA PHE A 270 -19.75 -14.89 9.55
C PHE A 270 -20.47 -14.19 8.39
N SER A 271 -21.48 -13.41 8.74
CA SER A 271 -22.18 -12.51 7.81
C SER A 271 -22.44 -11.17 8.48
N TYR A 272 -22.19 -10.08 7.77
CA TYR A 272 -22.62 -8.75 8.19
C TYR A 272 -24.15 -8.63 8.08
N LYS A 273 -24.74 -7.77 8.92
CA LYS A 273 -26.20 -7.55 8.89
C LYS A 273 -26.71 -7.29 7.46
N ARG A 274 -27.74 -8.02 7.04
CA ARG A 274 -28.38 -7.92 5.72
C ARG A 274 -27.50 -8.30 4.51
N GLN A 275 -26.39 -8.99 4.72
CA GLN A 275 -25.53 -9.48 3.65
C GLN A 275 -25.48 -11.01 3.65
N LYS A 276 -25.12 -11.60 2.49
CA LYS A 276 -24.83 -13.03 2.41
C LYS A 276 -23.62 -13.38 3.27
N GLU A 277 -23.53 -14.64 3.69
CA GLU A 277 -22.39 -15.16 4.45
C GLU A 277 -21.09 -14.88 3.69
N CYS A 278 -20.23 -14.04 4.28
CA CYS A 278 -18.99 -13.58 3.64
C CYS A 278 -17.76 -14.42 4.06
N LEU A 279 -17.84 -15.16 5.18
CA LEU A 279 -16.81 -16.05 5.67
C LEU A 279 -17.40 -17.43 5.94
N GLN A 280 -16.79 -18.46 5.34
CA GLN A 280 -17.22 -19.87 5.40
C GLN A 280 -16.01 -20.78 5.53
N LEU A 281 -15.20 -20.58 6.58
CA LEU A 281 -14.06 -21.45 6.86
C LEU A 281 -14.55 -22.60 7.73
N GLU A 282 -14.51 -23.82 7.21
CA GLU A 282 -14.98 -25.00 7.93
C GLU A 282 -13.93 -25.47 8.97
N ASN A 283 -12.98 -26.25 8.54
CA ASN A 283 -11.93 -26.77 9.41
C ASN A 283 -10.59 -26.65 8.71
N PHE A 284 -9.64 -25.95 9.31
CA PHE A 284 -8.26 -25.90 8.84
C PHE A 284 -7.33 -25.65 10.01
N CYS A 285 -6.07 -26.06 9.88
CA CYS A 285 -5.06 -25.87 10.91
C CYS A 285 -3.82 -25.19 10.32
N VAL A 286 -3.16 -24.38 11.13
CA VAL A 286 -1.89 -23.71 10.77
C VAL A 286 -0.87 -23.98 11.87
N PRO A 287 0.44 -23.92 11.60
CA PRO A 287 1.46 -24.10 12.63
C PRO A 287 1.38 -22.98 13.67
N LYS A 288 1.59 -23.34 14.95
CA LYS A 288 1.69 -22.40 16.08
C LYS A 288 3.09 -21.77 16.13
N ASN A 289 3.18 -20.55 16.70
CA ASN A 289 4.42 -19.79 16.85
C ASN A 289 5.15 -19.52 15.54
N GLU A 290 4.38 -19.28 14.49
CA GLU A 290 4.87 -18.99 13.16
C GLU A 290 4.28 -17.68 12.61
N ILE A 291 4.87 -17.16 11.55
CA ILE A 291 4.35 -16.00 10.83
C ILE A 291 3.58 -16.52 9.61
N ILE A 292 2.27 -16.37 9.66
CA ILE A 292 1.32 -16.92 8.68
C ILE A 292 0.82 -15.78 7.77
N ALA A 293 1.17 -15.84 6.50
CA ALA A 293 0.62 -14.93 5.50
C ALA A 293 -0.81 -15.33 5.13
N ILE A 294 -1.74 -14.38 5.20
CA ILE A 294 -3.12 -14.52 4.71
C ILE A 294 -3.22 -13.77 3.39
N ILE A 295 -3.30 -14.49 2.29
CA ILE A 295 -3.39 -13.93 0.94
C ILE A 295 -4.78 -14.16 0.32
N GLY A 296 -5.08 -13.45 -0.76
CA GLY A 296 -6.36 -13.54 -1.49
C GLY A 296 -6.78 -12.18 -2.03
N ASN A 297 -7.70 -12.14 -2.98
CA ASN A 297 -8.15 -10.89 -3.60
C ASN A 297 -8.89 -9.95 -2.63
N ASN A 298 -9.05 -8.69 -3.00
CA ASN A 298 -9.87 -7.75 -2.26
C ASN A 298 -11.33 -8.23 -2.24
N GLY A 299 -11.95 -8.19 -1.05
CA GLY A 299 -13.28 -8.77 -0.84
C GLY A 299 -13.29 -10.28 -0.57
N ALA A 300 -12.15 -10.97 -0.52
CA ALA A 300 -12.07 -12.38 -0.16
C ALA A 300 -12.36 -12.70 1.32
N ALA A 301 -12.65 -11.69 2.14
CA ALA A 301 -12.94 -11.75 3.58
C ALA A 301 -11.70 -11.94 4.48
N LYS A 302 -10.49 -11.55 4.04
CA LYS A 302 -9.26 -11.64 4.85
C LYS A 302 -9.35 -10.83 6.16
N SER A 303 -9.65 -9.53 6.07
CA SER A 303 -9.81 -8.67 7.26
C SER A 303 -10.98 -9.12 8.14
N THR A 304 -12.05 -9.67 7.55
CA THR A 304 -13.16 -10.28 8.29
C THR A 304 -12.66 -11.50 9.09
N PHE A 305 -11.85 -12.36 8.47
CA PHE A 305 -11.20 -13.47 9.17
C PHE A 305 -10.33 -12.97 10.33
N GLY A 306 -9.49 -11.95 10.11
CA GLY A 306 -8.66 -11.35 11.17
C GLY A 306 -9.51 -10.83 12.34
N ARG A 307 -10.61 -10.12 12.07
CA ARG A 307 -11.55 -9.65 13.11
C ARG A 307 -12.22 -10.80 13.87
N CYS A 308 -12.61 -11.86 13.16
CA CYS A 308 -13.16 -13.06 13.76
C CYS A 308 -12.12 -13.80 14.61
N LEU A 309 -10.88 -13.90 14.13
CA LEU A 309 -9.76 -14.49 14.86
C LEU A 309 -9.50 -13.75 16.17
N CYS A 310 -9.49 -12.42 16.14
CA CYS A 310 -9.34 -11.59 17.34
C CYS A 310 -10.57 -11.58 18.26
N GLY A 311 -11.68 -12.24 17.88
CA GLY A 311 -12.91 -12.25 18.69
C GLY A 311 -13.71 -10.95 18.67
N ILE A 312 -13.33 -9.99 17.82
CA ILE A 312 -14.07 -8.74 17.59
C ILE A 312 -15.45 -9.09 16.99
N GLU A 313 -15.45 -10.03 16.05
CA GLU A 313 -16.66 -10.60 15.47
C GLU A 313 -16.88 -12.02 15.99
N LYS A 314 -18.15 -12.39 16.23
CA LYS A 314 -18.52 -13.70 16.78
C LYS A 314 -18.53 -14.75 15.68
N ALA A 315 -17.49 -15.56 15.60
CA ALA A 315 -17.39 -16.65 14.63
C ALA A 315 -16.64 -17.82 15.23
N GLY A 316 -17.05 -19.04 14.95
CA GLY A 316 -16.38 -20.30 15.18
C GLY A 316 -15.64 -20.46 16.51
N MET A 317 -14.77 -21.43 16.57
CA MET A 317 -13.87 -21.68 17.68
C MET A 317 -12.45 -21.94 17.17
N MET A 318 -11.44 -21.59 17.98
CA MET A 318 -10.04 -21.89 17.74
C MET A 318 -9.59 -22.89 18.79
N ARG A 319 -8.86 -23.91 18.35
CA ARG A 319 -8.21 -24.86 19.26
C ARG A 319 -6.70 -24.63 19.27
N ASP A 320 -6.15 -24.60 20.46
CA ASP A 320 -4.72 -24.58 20.73
C ASP A 320 -4.37 -25.74 21.68
N GLY A 321 -3.90 -26.85 21.10
CA GLY A 321 -3.80 -28.12 21.83
C GLY A 321 -5.16 -28.56 22.38
N ASP A 322 -5.24 -28.76 23.70
CA ASP A 322 -6.48 -29.14 24.39
C ASP A 322 -7.39 -27.95 24.73
N MET A 323 -6.91 -26.71 24.55
CA MET A 323 -7.69 -25.52 24.84
C MET A 323 -8.62 -25.18 23.68
N THR A 324 -9.86 -24.86 23.99
CA THR A 324 -10.84 -24.33 23.04
C THR A 324 -11.09 -22.87 23.37
N LEU A 325 -10.81 -21.99 22.41
CA LEU A 325 -10.95 -20.54 22.54
C LEU A 325 -12.17 -20.08 21.74
N LEU A 326 -13.22 -19.67 22.45
CA LEU A 326 -14.36 -18.97 21.87
C LEU A 326 -14.02 -17.49 21.65
N TYR A 327 -14.93 -16.72 21.07
CA TYR A 327 -14.69 -15.33 20.73
C TYR A 327 -14.28 -14.44 21.93
N LYS A 328 -14.81 -14.72 23.16
CA LYS A 328 -14.49 -13.97 24.38
C LYS A 328 -13.06 -14.23 24.87
N GLU A 329 -12.61 -15.48 24.78
CA GLU A 329 -11.25 -15.87 25.14
C GLU A 329 -10.27 -15.30 24.12
N ARG A 330 -10.58 -15.42 22.81
CA ARG A 330 -9.76 -14.83 21.74
C ARG A 330 -9.62 -13.31 21.88
N LEU A 331 -10.68 -12.58 22.24
CA LEU A 331 -10.61 -11.13 22.47
C LEU A 331 -9.58 -10.76 23.56
N LYS A 332 -9.33 -11.66 24.54
CA LYS A 332 -8.34 -11.46 25.60
C LYS A 332 -6.92 -11.88 25.21
N GLN A 333 -6.79 -12.79 24.23
CA GLN A 333 -5.49 -13.39 23.85
C GLN A 333 -4.96 -12.91 22.51
N CYS A 334 -5.79 -12.22 21.72
CA CYS A 334 -5.39 -11.69 20.42
C CYS A 334 -5.18 -10.17 20.49
N TYR A 335 -4.23 -9.69 19.70
CA TYR A 335 -4.01 -8.27 19.40
C TYR A 335 -4.16 -8.03 17.90
N MET A 336 -4.82 -6.96 17.49
CA MET A 336 -4.98 -6.62 16.08
C MET A 336 -4.36 -5.26 15.79
N VAL A 337 -3.43 -5.22 14.84
CA VAL A 337 -2.94 -3.99 14.23
C VAL A 337 -3.78 -3.74 12.96
N MET A 338 -4.46 -2.63 12.94
CA MET A 338 -5.39 -2.25 11.85
C MET A 338 -4.63 -1.71 10.64
N GLN A 339 -5.22 -1.82 9.46
CA GLN A 339 -4.69 -1.25 8.22
C GLN A 339 -4.46 0.26 8.33
N ASP A 340 -5.41 1.00 8.90
CA ASP A 340 -5.26 2.43 9.20
C ASP A 340 -4.92 2.61 10.69
N VAL A 341 -3.64 2.68 10.99
CA VAL A 341 -3.13 2.84 12.36
C VAL A 341 -3.55 4.16 13.02
N ASN A 342 -3.98 5.17 12.25
CA ASN A 342 -4.48 6.42 12.82
C ASN A 342 -5.78 6.23 13.63
N HIS A 343 -6.52 5.15 13.36
CA HIS A 343 -7.71 4.80 14.15
C HIS A 343 -7.38 4.03 15.43
N GLN A 344 -6.12 3.64 15.62
CA GLN A 344 -5.67 2.83 16.75
C GLN A 344 -4.81 3.62 17.73
N LEU A 345 -4.03 4.58 17.24
CA LEU A 345 -3.16 5.41 18.06
C LEU A 345 -3.93 6.67 18.50
N PHE A 346 -4.08 6.86 19.82
CA PHE A 346 -4.95 7.92 20.37
C PHE A 346 -4.42 8.60 21.64
N THR A 347 -3.26 8.14 22.19
CA THR A 347 -2.69 8.74 23.41
C THR A 347 -1.87 9.99 23.12
N GLU A 348 -1.44 10.68 24.18
CA GLU A 348 -0.67 11.93 24.08
C GLU A 348 0.80 11.68 23.70
N SER A 349 1.34 10.48 23.95
CA SER A 349 2.71 10.12 23.62
C SER A 349 2.84 8.68 23.14
N VAL A 350 3.91 8.40 22.38
CA VAL A 350 4.28 7.03 21.98
C VAL A 350 4.50 6.14 23.20
N MET A 351 5.08 6.68 24.27
CA MET A 351 5.27 5.96 25.54
C MET A 351 3.93 5.50 26.11
N ASP A 352 2.94 6.40 26.18
CA ASP A 352 1.61 6.10 26.73
C ASP A 352 0.89 5.03 25.89
N GLU A 353 1.08 5.01 24.55
CA GLU A 353 0.54 3.94 23.69
C GLU A 353 1.06 2.55 24.08
N LEU A 354 2.33 2.43 24.45
CA LEU A 354 2.90 1.18 24.90
C LEU A 354 2.38 0.82 26.30
N LEU A 355 2.43 1.75 27.23
CA LEU A 355 2.02 1.53 28.62
C LEU A 355 0.55 1.08 28.73
N ILE A 356 -0.36 1.69 27.97
CA ILE A 356 -1.78 1.30 27.97
C ILE A 356 -2.00 -0.10 27.37
N SER A 357 -1.08 -0.55 26.50
CA SER A 357 -1.14 -1.87 25.87
C SER A 357 -0.63 -3.00 26.76
N MET A 358 0.14 -2.67 27.80
CA MET A 358 0.68 -3.63 28.77
C MET A 358 -0.37 -4.03 29.78
N LYS A 359 -0.34 -5.29 30.23
CA LYS A 359 -1.16 -5.76 31.35
C LYS A 359 -0.70 -5.15 32.67
N ASN A 360 0.62 -5.04 32.86
CA ASN A 360 1.28 -4.36 33.96
C ASN A 360 2.18 -3.30 33.35
N PRO A 361 1.79 -2.00 33.37
CA PRO A 361 2.58 -0.93 32.80
C PRO A 361 3.99 -0.87 33.39
N ASP A 362 5.01 -0.91 32.55
CA ASP A 362 6.43 -0.85 32.92
C ASP A 362 7.17 0.05 31.92
N GLU A 363 7.60 1.23 32.39
CA GLU A 363 8.31 2.20 31.57
C GLU A 363 9.66 1.69 31.07
N GLN A 364 10.36 0.89 31.88
CA GLN A 364 11.65 0.35 31.48
C GLN A 364 11.50 -0.64 30.32
N GLN A 365 10.53 -1.56 30.43
CA GLN A 365 10.19 -2.48 29.36
C GLN A 365 9.72 -1.75 28.11
N ALA A 366 8.92 -0.69 28.25
CA ALA A 366 8.47 0.12 27.11
C ALA A 366 9.65 0.79 26.42
N LEU A 367 10.62 1.36 27.15
CA LEU A 367 11.84 1.94 26.57
C LEU A 367 12.68 0.90 25.83
N GLU A 368 12.81 -0.31 26.36
CA GLU A 368 13.53 -1.40 25.70
C GLU A 368 12.87 -1.79 24.36
N ILE A 369 11.54 -1.91 24.32
CA ILE A 369 10.78 -2.16 23.08
C ILE A 369 10.99 -1.02 22.08
N LEU A 370 10.89 0.22 22.53
CA LEU A 370 11.12 1.38 21.66
C LEU A 370 12.55 1.42 21.11
N ALA A 371 13.55 1.06 21.93
CA ALA A 371 14.93 0.98 21.49
C ALA A 371 15.16 -0.10 20.42
N GLN A 372 14.59 -1.29 20.61
CA GLN A 372 14.64 -2.38 19.64
C GLN A 372 14.07 -2.01 18.28
N LEU A 373 13.03 -1.18 18.26
CA LEU A 373 12.36 -0.73 17.02
C LEU A 373 12.87 0.60 16.47
N GLY A 374 13.95 1.17 17.08
CA GLY A 374 14.50 2.46 16.64
C GLY A 374 13.54 3.61 16.85
N LEU A 375 12.72 3.57 17.92
CA LEU A 375 11.69 4.56 18.24
C LEU A 375 11.99 5.37 19.50
N SER A 376 13.15 5.20 20.13
CA SER A 376 13.50 5.83 21.42
C SER A 376 13.36 7.36 21.39
N GLU A 377 13.77 8.00 20.30
CA GLU A 377 13.69 9.46 20.15
C GLU A 377 12.25 9.99 20.05
N TYR A 378 11.29 9.12 19.72
CA TYR A 378 9.88 9.46 19.57
C TYR A 378 9.05 9.21 20.83
N ALA A 379 9.63 8.65 21.90
CA ALA A 379 8.92 8.22 23.11
C ALA A 379 7.96 9.30 23.67
N LYS A 380 8.38 10.56 23.66
CA LYS A 380 7.60 11.71 24.16
C LYS A 380 6.80 12.46 23.09
N ARG A 381 6.87 12.01 21.82
CA ARG A 381 6.11 12.66 20.73
C ARG A 381 4.69 12.15 20.66
N HIS A 382 3.79 13.02 20.26
CA HIS A 382 2.41 12.64 19.96
C HIS A 382 2.40 11.71 18.72
N PRO A 383 1.72 10.55 18.76
CA PRO A 383 1.74 9.58 17.66
C PRO A 383 1.33 10.17 16.31
N MET A 384 0.37 11.11 16.31
CA MET A 384 -0.11 11.74 15.08
C MET A 384 0.92 12.65 14.40
N SER A 385 2.00 13.06 15.10
CA SER A 385 3.10 13.85 14.53
C SER A 385 4.12 13.01 13.75
N LEU A 386 4.02 11.68 13.83
CA LEU A 386 4.95 10.74 13.21
C LEU A 386 4.62 10.50 11.73
N SER A 387 5.62 10.10 10.95
CA SER A 387 5.44 9.60 9.58
C SER A 387 4.63 8.30 9.55
N GLY A 388 4.11 7.92 8.38
CA GLY A 388 3.34 6.68 8.23
C GLY A 388 4.10 5.42 8.67
N GLY A 389 5.37 5.30 8.29
CA GLY A 389 6.22 4.17 8.68
C GLY A 389 6.54 4.13 10.18
N GLU A 390 6.76 5.29 10.81
CA GLU A 390 6.97 5.39 12.25
C GLU A 390 5.69 5.02 13.02
N LYS A 391 4.51 5.52 12.61
CA LYS A 391 3.21 5.13 13.19
C LYS A 391 2.98 3.63 13.09
N GLN A 392 3.32 3.01 11.96
CA GLN A 392 3.20 1.57 11.77
C GLN A 392 4.09 0.82 12.76
N ARG A 393 5.34 1.24 12.95
CA ARG A 393 6.24 0.64 13.95
C ARG A 393 5.75 0.85 15.39
N VAL A 394 5.18 2.01 15.71
CA VAL A 394 4.54 2.24 17.02
C VAL A 394 3.39 1.26 17.24
N ALA A 395 2.51 1.05 16.25
CA ALA A 395 1.43 0.07 16.35
C ALA A 395 1.94 -1.38 16.50
N ILE A 396 3.10 -1.73 15.92
CA ILE A 396 3.75 -3.03 16.16
C ILE A 396 4.38 -3.06 17.55
N ALA A 397 4.96 -1.95 18.03
CA ALA A 397 5.49 -1.83 19.39
C ALA A 397 4.41 -2.08 20.45
N THR A 398 3.19 -1.57 20.23
CA THR A 398 2.06 -1.86 21.14
C THR A 398 1.65 -3.34 21.13
N ALA A 399 1.76 -4.02 19.96
CA ALA A 399 1.54 -5.46 19.89
C ALA A 399 2.64 -6.27 20.61
N LEU A 400 3.90 -5.82 20.57
CA LEU A 400 5.02 -6.39 21.34
C LEU A 400 4.81 -6.19 22.84
N ALA A 401 4.42 -4.98 23.26
CA ALA A 401 4.16 -4.62 24.64
C ALA A 401 2.97 -5.38 25.24
N SER A 402 2.04 -5.85 24.40
CA SER A 402 0.89 -6.62 24.84
C SER A 402 1.29 -8.06 25.22
N ASP A 403 0.73 -8.59 26.31
CA ASP A 403 0.89 -10.00 26.72
C ASP A 403 0.05 -10.97 25.85
N ARG A 404 -0.34 -10.56 24.64
CA ARG A 404 -1.20 -11.35 23.76
C ARG A 404 -0.38 -12.40 23.02
N GLU A 405 -0.92 -13.62 22.93
CA GLU A 405 -0.27 -14.76 22.28
C GLU A 405 -0.42 -14.76 20.77
N TYR A 406 -1.56 -14.23 20.29
CA TYR A 406 -1.89 -14.18 18.86
C TYR A 406 -1.93 -12.73 18.39
N VAL A 407 -1.24 -12.44 17.30
CA VAL A 407 -1.17 -11.10 16.72
C VAL A 407 -1.67 -11.14 15.28
N VAL A 408 -2.58 -10.24 14.94
CA VAL A 408 -3.09 -10.07 13.58
C VAL A 408 -2.63 -8.72 13.05
N MET A 409 -1.99 -8.71 11.89
CA MET A 409 -1.58 -7.51 11.16
C MET A 409 -2.37 -7.39 9.87
N ASP A 410 -3.08 -6.28 9.67
CA ASP A 410 -3.86 -6.04 8.45
C ASP A 410 -3.12 -5.01 7.58
N GLU A 411 -2.54 -5.48 6.45
CA GLU A 411 -1.75 -4.71 5.47
C GLU A 411 -0.64 -3.85 6.10
N PRO A 412 0.30 -4.43 6.89
CA PRO A 412 1.26 -3.67 7.68
C PRO A 412 2.32 -2.92 6.86
N THR A 413 2.45 -3.20 5.55
CA THR A 413 3.47 -2.58 4.68
C THR A 413 2.88 -1.80 3.51
N SER A 414 1.57 -1.51 3.55
CA SER A 414 0.92 -0.73 2.50
C SER A 414 1.55 0.66 2.37
N GLY A 415 2.02 1.03 1.17
CA GLY A 415 2.67 2.32 0.90
C GLY A 415 4.06 2.51 1.51
N LEU A 416 4.70 1.45 2.02
CA LEU A 416 6.06 1.53 2.54
C LEU A 416 7.11 1.24 1.47
N ASP A 417 8.23 1.95 1.54
CA ASP A 417 9.44 1.66 0.78
C ASP A 417 10.13 0.37 1.28
N TYR A 418 11.22 -0.02 0.63
CA TYR A 418 11.94 -1.24 0.97
C TYR A 418 12.52 -1.23 2.39
N LYS A 419 13.07 -0.10 2.81
CA LYS A 419 13.70 0.04 4.13
C LYS A 419 12.68 -0.16 5.25
N HIS A 420 11.57 0.59 5.20
CA HIS A 420 10.52 0.50 6.21
C HIS A 420 9.80 -0.87 6.18
N MET A 421 9.62 -1.47 4.99
CA MET A 421 9.11 -2.84 4.88
C MET A 421 10.02 -3.85 5.58
N LYS A 422 11.36 -3.75 5.41
CA LYS A 422 12.32 -4.62 6.12
C LYS A 422 12.28 -4.42 7.63
N GLU A 423 12.12 -3.19 8.10
CA GLU A 423 11.95 -2.89 9.53
C GLU A 423 10.70 -3.58 10.09
N VAL A 424 9.57 -3.53 9.36
CA VAL A 424 8.35 -4.29 9.71
C VAL A 424 8.63 -5.79 9.73
N ALA A 425 9.30 -6.34 8.71
CA ALA A 425 9.63 -7.77 8.67
C ALA A 425 10.48 -8.21 9.88
N LEU A 426 11.45 -7.40 10.31
CA LEU A 426 12.24 -7.66 11.52
C LEU A 426 11.39 -7.66 12.78
N CYS A 427 10.47 -6.69 12.92
CA CYS A 427 9.54 -6.64 14.04
C CYS A 427 8.64 -7.89 14.10
N LEU A 428 8.17 -8.38 12.95
CA LEU A 428 7.36 -9.62 12.89
C LEU A 428 8.19 -10.85 13.31
N LYS A 429 9.46 -10.92 12.95
CA LYS A 429 10.37 -11.99 13.39
C LYS A 429 10.58 -11.94 14.90
N GLN A 430 10.75 -10.77 15.50
CA GLN A 430 10.84 -10.60 16.95
C GLN A 430 9.59 -11.11 17.68
N LEU A 431 8.37 -10.81 17.15
CA LEU A 431 7.13 -11.37 17.68
C LEU A 431 7.14 -12.91 17.69
N LYS A 432 7.61 -13.53 16.60
CA LYS A 432 7.77 -14.99 16.51
C LYS A 432 8.80 -15.51 17.51
N GLU A 433 9.96 -14.87 17.67
CA GLU A 433 11.01 -15.26 18.64
C GLU A 433 10.51 -15.21 20.07
N LEU A 434 9.58 -14.31 20.39
CA LEU A 434 8.86 -14.25 21.67
C LEU A 434 7.76 -15.32 21.81
N GLY A 435 7.66 -16.27 20.87
CA GLY A 435 6.70 -17.37 20.90
C GLY A 435 5.27 -16.97 20.50
N LYS A 436 5.08 -15.80 19.89
CA LYS A 436 3.74 -15.38 19.42
C LYS A 436 3.42 -16.00 18.04
N SER A 437 2.16 -16.32 17.82
CA SER A 437 1.66 -16.70 16.48
C SER A 437 1.17 -15.45 15.77
N VAL A 438 1.75 -15.13 14.61
CA VAL A 438 1.49 -13.87 13.88
C VAL A 438 0.77 -14.17 12.57
N PHE A 439 -0.38 -13.53 12.37
CA PHE A 439 -1.17 -13.61 11.15
C PHE A 439 -1.05 -12.30 10.40
N VAL A 440 -0.49 -12.33 9.19
CA VAL A 440 -0.23 -11.14 8.37
C VAL A 440 -1.12 -11.18 7.14
N ILE A 441 -2.14 -10.34 7.12
CA ILE A 441 -2.96 -10.12 5.93
C ILE A 441 -2.19 -9.17 5.04
N THR A 442 -1.80 -9.61 3.83
CA THR A 442 -0.98 -8.74 2.97
C THR A 442 -1.04 -9.11 1.49
N HIS A 443 -0.79 -8.09 0.66
CA HIS A 443 -0.54 -8.17 -0.78
C HIS A 443 0.93 -7.89 -1.13
N ASP A 444 1.81 -7.90 -0.14
CA ASP A 444 3.23 -7.59 -0.29
C ASP A 444 4.06 -8.87 -0.36
N VAL A 445 4.39 -9.27 -1.58
CA VAL A 445 5.16 -10.49 -1.84
C VAL A 445 6.56 -10.44 -1.20
N GLU A 446 7.21 -9.26 -1.19
CA GLU A 446 8.53 -9.12 -0.60
C GLU A 446 8.49 -9.30 0.92
N LEU A 447 7.49 -8.72 1.61
CA LEU A 447 7.28 -8.97 3.03
C LEU A 447 7.11 -10.47 3.32
N ILE A 448 6.29 -11.17 2.51
CA ILE A 448 6.04 -12.60 2.69
C ILE A 448 7.36 -13.39 2.60
N TYR A 449 8.19 -13.14 1.57
CA TYR A 449 9.48 -13.81 1.42
C TYR A 449 10.48 -13.47 2.52
N HIS A 450 10.40 -12.26 3.10
CA HIS A 450 11.33 -11.82 4.14
C HIS A 450 11.01 -12.35 5.54
N CYS A 451 9.77 -12.73 5.85
CA CYS A 451 9.46 -13.11 7.23
C CYS A 451 8.41 -14.22 7.38
N CYS A 452 7.54 -14.45 6.41
CA CYS A 452 6.49 -15.46 6.57
C CYS A 452 7.01 -16.86 6.30
N THR A 453 6.46 -17.83 7.04
CA THR A 453 6.84 -19.26 6.96
C THR A 453 5.72 -20.13 6.43
N TYR A 454 4.49 -19.63 6.45
CA TYR A 454 3.30 -20.35 6.05
C TYR A 454 2.33 -19.42 5.32
N VAL A 455 1.57 -19.98 4.38
CA VAL A 455 0.55 -19.25 3.61
C VAL A 455 -0.82 -19.90 3.80
N VAL A 456 -1.84 -19.06 3.99
CA VAL A 456 -3.24 -19.42 3.88
C VAL A 456 -3.87 -18.55 2.79
N HIS A 457 -4.36 -19.16 1.72
CA HIS A 457 -5.01 -18.46 0.61
C HIS A 457 -6.53 -18.52 0.77
N ILE A 458 -7.15 -17.35 0.94
CA ILE A 458 -8.59 -17.20 1.11
C ILE A 458 -9.19 -16.56 -0.14
N GLU A 459 -10.20 -17.22 -0.73
CA GLU A 459 -11.01 -16.69 -1.82
C GLU A 459 -12.50 -16.92 -1.55
N ALA A 460 -13.32 -15.91 -1.83
CA ALA A 460 -14.76 -15.94 -1.61
C ALA A 460 -15.15 -16.48 -0.21
N GLY A 461 -14.40 -16.13 0.82
CA GLY A 461 -14.63 -16.54 2.20
C GLY A 461 -14.24 -17.97 2.54
N LYS A 462 -13.50 -18.67 1.67
CA LYS A 462 -13.05 -20.06 1.88
C LYS A 462 -11.53 -20.15 1.79
N VAL A 463 -10.92 -21.07 2.56
CA VAL A 463 -9.54 -21.47 2.35
C VAL A 463 -9.48 -22.35 1.10
N ILE A 464 -8.78 -21.89 0.08
CA ILE A 464 -8.61 -22.64 -1.17
C ILE A 464 -7.25 -23.35 -1.25
N ASN A 465 -6.26 -22.84 -0.52
CA ASN A 465 -4.94 -23.47 -0.42
C ASN A 465 -4.26 -23.05 0.88
N GLN A 466 -3.36 -23.91 1.38
CA GLN A 466 -2.48 -23.60 2.51
C GLN A 466 -1.20 -24.44 2.41
N TYR A 467 -0.05 -23.84 2.70
CA TYR A 467 1.25 -24.51 2.58
C TYR A 467 2.35 -23.78 3.37
N ALA A 468 3.37 -24.53 3.78
CA ALA A 468 4.62 -23.96 4.26
C ALA A 468 5.41 -23.34 3.10
N ILE A 469 6.12 -22.25 3.34
CA ILE A 469 6.98 -21.61 2.33
C ILE A 469 8.34 -22.29 2.38
N ASP A 470 8.68 -23.04 1.34
CA ASP A 470 9.97 -23.70 1.16
C ASP A 470 10.39 -23.73 -0.32
N LYS A 471 11.51 -24.37 -0.62
CA LYS A 471 12.03 -24.48 -2.00
C LYS A 471 11.09 -25.18 -2.97
N SER A 472 10.15 -25.98 -2.49
CA SER A 472 9.19 -26.72 -3.34
C SER A 472 7.90 -25.93 -3.58
N THR A 473 7.49 -25.12 -2.62
CA THR A 473 6.20 -24.42 -2.61
C THR A 473 6.31 -22.93 -2.96
N HIS A 474 7.51 -22.33 -2.89
CA HIS A 474 7.69 -20.90 -3.17
C HIS A 474 7.25 -20.51 -4.59
N THR A 475 7.29 -21.46 -5.55
CA THR A 475 6.79 -21.22 -6.91
C THR A 475 5.29 -20.95 -6.92
N LEU A 476 4.49 -21.62 -6.07
CA LEU A 476 3.04 -21.39 -5.96
C LEU A 476 2.75 -19.93 -5.53
N LEU A 477 3.52 -19.44 -4.56
CA LEU A 477 3.40 -18.07 -4.10
C LEU A 477 3.80 -17.09 -5.20
N ARG A 478 4.94 -17.31 -5.83
CA ARG A 478 5.43 -16.46 -6.93
C ARG A 478 4.42 -16.41 -8.08
N ASP A 479 3.90 -17.57 -8.48
CA ASP A 479 2.95 -17.68 -9.57
C ASP A 479 1.63 -16.96 -9.25
N TYR A 480 1.16 -16.99 -7.98
CA TYR A 480 0.02 -16.18 -7.55
C TYR A 480 0.26 -14.68 -7.80
N PHE A 481 1.45 -14.16 -7.51
CA PHE A 481 1.77 -12.73 -7.70
C PHE A 481 2.15 -12.36 -9.15
N LEU A 482 2.59 -13.32 -9.96
CA LEU A 482 2.90 -13.15 -11.40
C LEU A 482 1.70 -13.44 -12.30
N LEU A 483 0.69 -14.12 -11.79
CA LEU A 483 -0.50 -14.50 -12.54
C LEU A 483 -1.18 -13.29 -13.10
N GLN A 484 -0.67 -12.88 -14.23
CA GLN A 484 -1.68 -12.26 -15.05
C GLN A 484 -1.11 -11.45 -16.16
#